data_4b4a74c04616188c8a11e6649d27d542
#
_entry.id   4b4a74c04616188c8a11e6649d27d542
#
_cell.length_a   1.000
_cell.length_b   1.000
_cell.length_c   1.000
_cell.angle_alpha   90.00
_cell.angle_beta   90.00
_cell.angle_gamma   90.00
#
_symmetry.space_group_name_H-M   'P 1'
#
loop_
_entity.id
_entity.type
_entity.pdbx_description
1 polymer ?
#
loop_
_entity_poly.entity_id
_entity_poly.type
_entity_poly.pdbx_seq_one_letter_code
_entity_poly.pdbx_strand_id
1 'polypeptide(L)'
;YTFSDKEIGYQGIYEGDLVIHGMDGFAGAIGISDSYGKGSPILIVCTAKLNTNNLRFIMYYLRTLAMQKVFLALATGIRERSCDLRWKKIANLSFIVPPLAEQKKIADFLDKKCAAIDESICRREKLIEKLREYKKSLMYEVVTGKLEV
;
A
#
# COMPACT_ATOMS: atom_id res chain seq x y z
N TYR A 1 -4.25 12.12 -10.41
CA TYR A 1 -3.13 12.90 -9.85
C TYR A 1 -3.65 14.30 -9.55
N THR A 2 -3.60 14.71 -8.28
CA THR A 2 -3.88 16.10 -7.87
C THR A 2 -2.57 16.87 -7.82
N PHE A 3 -2.49 17.95 -8.55
CA PHE A 3 -1.36 18.87 -8.54
C PHE A 3 -1.69 20.07 -7.63
N SER A 4 -0.76 20.46 -6.77
CA SER A 4 -0.91 21.66 -5.94
C SER A 4 0.22 22.64 -6.27
N ASP A 5 -0.14 23.86 -6.63
CA ASP A 5 0.83 24.94 -6.90
C ASP A 5 1.47 25.50 -5.63
N LYS A 6 0.97 25.13 -4.43
CA LYS A 6 1.51 25.57 -3.15
C LYS A 6 2.44 24.53 -2.56
N GLU A 7 3.72 24.83 -2.46
CA GLU A 7 4.75 23.97 -1.88
C GLU A 7 4.92 24.11 -0.35
N ILE A 8 4.11 24.92 0.30
CA ILE A 8 4.23 25.18 1.75
C ILE A 8 3.90 23.90 2.54
N GLY A 9 4.84 23.44 3.35
CA GLY A 9 4.70 22.27 4.22
C GLY A 9 4.98 20.93 3.55
N TYR A 10 5.38 20.90 2.28
CA TYR A 10 5.81 19.67 1.63
C TYR A 10 7.17 19.20 2.15
N GLN A 11 7.34 17.89 2.22
CA GLN A 11 8.57 17.23 2.67
C GLN A 11 9.19 16.41 1.54
N GLY A 12 10.53 16.32 1.50
CA GLY A 12 11.24 15.43 0.58
C GLY A 12 11.01 13.96 0.97
N ILE A 13 10.84 13.14 -0.04
CA ILE A 13 10.78 11.68 0.08
C ILE A 13 11.89 11.14 -0.81
N TYR A 14 12.71 10.24 -0.28
CA TYR A 14 13.84 9.65 -1.00
C TYR A 14 13.59 8.17 -1.26
N GLU A 15 14.28 7.64 -2.25
CA GLU A 15 14.28 6.21 -2.53
C GLU A 15 14.67 5.42 -1.26
N GLY A 16 13.91 4.40 -0.93
CA GLY A 16 14.09 3.58 0.26
C GLY A 16 13.42 4.09 1.53
N ASP A 17 12.84 5.29 1.52
CA ASP A 17 12.07 5.78 2.67
C ASP A 17 10.80 4.97 2.87
N LEU A 18 10.48 4.69 4.13
CA LEU A 18 9.19 4.14 4.52
C LEU A 18 8.18 5.28 4.65
N VAL A 19 7.12 5.21 3.85
CA VAL A 19 6.07 6.22 3.80
C VAL A 19 4.75 5.63 4.30
N ILE A 20 4.12 6.31 5.25
CA ILE A 20 2.82 5.94 5.82
C ILE A 20 1.84 7.08 5.54
N HIS A 21 0.70 6.78 4.93
CA HIS A 21 -0.34 7.79 4.73
C HIS A 21 -1.10 8.03 6.05
N GLY A 22 -1.08 9.26 6.56
CA GLY A 22 -1.62 9.58 7.89
C GLY A 22 -3.11 9.30 8.04
N MET A 23 -3.89 9.40 6.95
CA MET A 23 -5.32 9.12 6.97
C MET A 23 -5.66 7.67 6.58
N ASP A 24 -4.91 7.07 5.63
CA ASP A 24 -5.24 5.76 5.07
C ASP A 24 -4.26 4.66 5.51
N GLY A 25 -3.29 4.99 6.38
CA GLY A 25 -2.36 4.02 6.95
C GLY A 25 -3.06 2.88 7.69
N PHE A 26 -4.23 3.14 8.28
CA PHE A 26 -5.08 2.11 8.89
C PHE A 26 -5.63 1.09 7.88
N ALA A 27 -5.81 1.50 6.63
CA ALA A 27 -6.21 0.63 5.52
C ALA A 27 -5.01 -0.02 4.80
N GLY A 28 -3.79 0.18 5.31
CA GLY A 28 -2.58 -0.41 4.75
C GLY A 28 -1.86 0.45 3.71
N ALA A 29 -2.20 1.75 3.57
CA ALA A 29 -1.48 2.70 2.73
C ALA A 29 -0.09 3.01 3.32
N ILE A 30 0.78 2.01 3.26
CA ILE A 30 2.14 1.99 3.79
C ILE A 30 3.04 1.39 2.72
N GLY A 31 4.12 2.07 2.35
CA GLY A 31 5.01 1.63 1.26
C GLY A 31 6.45 2.07 1.45
N ILE A 32 7.33 1.53 0.62
CA ILE A 32 8.70 2.01 0.44
C ILE A 32 8.71 2.87 -0.83
N SER A 33 9.32 4.05 -0.76
CA SER A 33 9.50 4.91 -1.92
C SER A 33 10.51 4.31 -2.88
N ASP A 34 10.20 4.31 -4.16
CA ASP A 34 11.06 3.84 -5.26
C ASP A 34 11.83 4.97 -5.93
N SER A 35 11.56 6.22 -5.56
CA SER A 35 12.10 7.40 -6.23
C SER A 35 12.12 8.62 -5.32
N TYR A 36 12.84 9.66 -5.77
CA TYR A 36 12.78 10.98 -5.13
C TYR A 36 11.50 11.71 -5.51
N GLY A 37 10.87 12.34 -4.52
CA GLY A 37 9.69 13.16 -4.74
C GLY A 37 9.39 14.11 -3.59
N LYS A 38 8.32 14.88 -3.74
CA LYS A 38 7.77 15.74 -2.68
C LYS A 38 6.45 15.15 -2.20
N GLY A 39 6.33 14.98 -0.90
CA GLY A 39 5.13 14.47 -0.24
C GLY A 39 4.40 15.53 0.56
N SER A 40 3.08 15.43 0.62
CA SER A 40 2.25 16.32 1.43
C SER A 40 2.52 16.09 2.93
N PRO A 41 2.21 17.08 3.81
CA PRO A 41 2.41 16.96 5.27
C PRO A 41 1.59 15.85 5.95
N ILE A 42 0.61 15.29 5.25
CA ILE A 42 -0.19 14.16 5.75
C ILE A 42 0.59 12.84 5.76
N LEU A 43 1.67 12.78 4.98
CA LEU A 43 2.53 11.60 4.92
C LEU A 43 3.48 11.61 6.12
N ILE A 44 3.69 10.44 6.69
CA ILE A 44 4.73 10.19 7.69
C ILE A 44 5.87 9.51 6.94
N VAL A 45 7.01 10.19 6.85
CA VAL A 45 8.21 9.69 6.18
C VAL A 45 9.21 9.25 7.23
N CYS A 46 9.67 8.01 7.15
CA CYS A 46 10.57 7.39 8.10
C CYS A 46 11.83 6.88 7.38
N THR A 47 12.97 7.26 7.92
CA THR A 47 14.28 6.73 7.54
C THR A 47 14.85 5.83 8.64
N ALA A 48 15.67 4.86 8.29
CA ALA A 48 16.36 4.03 9.29
C ALA A 48 17.49 4.84 9.93
N LYS A 49 17.39 5.12 11.24
CA LYS A 49 18.49 5.78 11.99
C LYS A 49 19.71 4.90 12.18
N LEU A 50 19.49 3.60 12.25
CA LEU A 50 20.52 2.59 12.51
C LEU A 50 20.46 1.52 11.43
N ASN A 51 21.62 0.99 11.06
CA ASN A 51 21.73 -0.11 10.11
C ASN A 51 21.24 -1.47 10.68
N THR A 52 20.44 -1.43 11.74
CA THR A 52 19.86 -2.61 12.39
C THR A 52 18.45 -2.93 11.92
N ASN A 53 17.83 -2.03 11.16
CA ASN A 53 16.44 -2.15 10.73
C ASN A 53 16.33 -2.20 9.21
N ASN A 54 15.58 -3.17 8.71
CA ASN A 54 15.18 -3.26 7.32
C ASN A 54 13.79 -2.63 7.15
N LEU A 55 13.70 -1.51 6.43
CA LEU A 55 12.44 -0.76 6.28
C LEU A 55 11.36 -1.55 5.52
N ARG A 56 11.73 -2.47 4.60
CA ARG A 56 10.76 -3.35 3.93
C ARG A 56 10.12 -4.32 4.93
N PHE A 57 10.91 -4.89 5.86
CA PHE A 57 10.39 -5.72 6.94
C PHE A 57 9.43 -4.91 7.83
N ILE A 58 9.83 -3.69 8.23
CA ILE A 58 8.99 -2.79 9.03
C ILE A 58 7.69 -2.46 8.29
N MET A 59 7.76 -2.18 6.99
CA MET A 59 6.58 -1.95 6.14
C MET A 59 5.59 -3.13 6.22
N TYR A 60 6.06 -4.35 6.01
CA TYR A 60 5.21 -5.54 6.09
C TYR A 60 4.61 -5.73 7.48
N TYR A 61 5.41 -5.50 8.51
CA TYR A 61 4.93 -5.57 9.90
C TYR A 61 3.81 -4.56 10.16
N LEU A 62 4.01 -3.31 9.77
CA LEU A 62 3.00 -2.26 9.93
C LEU A 62 1.74 -2.54 9.11
N ARG A 63 1.87 -3.06 7.89
CA ARG A 63 0.72 -3.51 7.09
C ARG A 63 -0.06 -4.62 7.80
N THR A 64 0.61 -5.55 8.44
CA THR A 64 -0.04 -6.60 9.25
C THR A 64 -0.82 -5.99 10.41
N LEU A 65 -0.26 -5.01 11.13
CA LEU A 65 -0.97 -4.29 12.19
C LEU A 65 -2.19 -3.52 11.67
N ALA A 66 -2.10 -2.95 10.48
CA ALA A 66 -3.23 -2.30 9.82
C ALA A 66 -4.36 -3.30 9.52
N MET A 67 -4.03 -4.46 8.94
CA MET A 67 -4.98 -5.55 8.66
C MET A 67 -5.64 -6.07 9.94
N GLN A 68 -4.93 -6.13 11.05
CA GLN A 68 -5.45 -6.51 12.36
C GLN A 68 -6.21 -5.38 13.08
N LYS A 69 -6.45 -4.25 12.39
CA LYS A 69 -7.14 -3.07 12.92
C LYS A 69 -6.49 -2.42 14.15
N VAL A 70 -5.22 -2.70 14.42
CA VAL A 70 -4.48 -2.09 15.53
C VAL A 70 -4.41 -0.58 15.37
N PHE A 71 -4.14 -0.09 14.15
CA PHE A 71 -4.12 1.36 13.88
C PHE A 71 -5.49 2.01 14.05
N LEU A 72 -6.56 1.31 13.72
CA LEU A 72 -7.92 1.79 13.93
C LEU A 72 -8.22 1.93 15.43
N ALA A 73 -7.77 0.99 16.26
CA ALA A 73 -7.92 1.04 17.71
C ALA A 73 -7.09 2.18 18.37
N LEU A 74 -5.95 2.53 17.76
CA LEU A 74 -5.09 3.62 18.23
C LEU A 74 -5.52 5.00 17.71
N ALA A 75 -6.34 5.05 16.67
CA ALA A 75 -6.79 6.30 16.09
C ALA A 75 -7.71 7.07 17.04
N THR A 76 -7.56 8.39 17.03
CA THR A 76 -8.51 9.29 17.69
C THR A 76 -9.43 9.88 16.62
N GLY A 77 -10.67 9.46 16.58
CA GLY A 77 -11.66 10.01 15.66
C GLY A 77 -12.97 9.21 15.69
N ILE A 78 -14.08 9.90 15.47
CA ILE A 78 -15.44 9.34 15.57
C ILE A 78 -15.87 8.64 14.25
N ARG A 79 -15.07 8.69 13.19
CA ARG A 79 -15.43 8.15 11.86
C ARG A 79 -14.36 7.19 11.35
N GLU A 80 -14.79 6.04 10.85
CA GLU A 80 -13.91 5.02 10.21
C GLU A 80 -13.03 5.57 9.06
N ARG A 81 -13.39 6.71 8.47
CA ARG A 81 -12.65 7.37 7.38
C ARG A 81 -11.85 8.61 7.80
N SER A 82 -11.68 8.88 9.09
CA SER A 82 -10.87 9.99 9.58
C SER A 82 -9.95 9.54 10.71
N CYS A 83 -9.18 8.52 10.41
CA CYS A 83 -8.09 8.05 11.25
C CYS A 83 -6.94 9.04 11.16
N ASP A 84 -6.77 9.91 12.17
CA ASP A 84 -5.56 10.71 12.32
C ASP A 84 -4.46 9.85 12.96
N LEU A 85 -3.72 9.17 12.11
CA LEU A 85 -2.58 8.34 12.51
C LEU A 85 -1.35 9.23 12.65
N ARG A 86 -1.11 9.75 13.85
CA ARG A 86 0.06 10.60 14.12
C ARG A 86 1.30 9.80 14.48
N TRP A 87 2.45 10.31 14.07
CA TRP A 87 3.75 9.71 14.39
C TRP A 87 3.91 9.29 15.84
N LYS A 88 3.47 10.14 16.80
CA LYS A 88 3.55 9.83 18.23
C LYS A 88 2.91 8.49 18.61
N LYS A 89 1.86 8.08 17.92
CA LYS A 89 1.17 6.81 18.19
C LYS A 89 1.93 5.62 17.59
N ILE A 90 2.42 5.78 16.39
CA ILE A 90 3.22 4.74 15.70
C ILE A 90 4.55 4.55 16.43
N ALA A 91 5.20 5.63 16.82
CA ALA A 91 6.51 5.61 17.49
C ALA A 91 6.50 4.90 18.86
N ASN A 92 5.32 4.83 19.51
CA ASN A 92 5.16 4.15 20.80
C ASN A 92 4.71 2.68 20.66
N LEU A 93 4.58 2.18 19.43
CA LEU A 93 4.28 0.76 19.21
C LEU A 93 5.51 -0.09 19.54
N SER A 94 5.32 -1.03 20.45
CA SER A 94 6.31 -2.07 20.72
C SER A 94 6.04 -3.27 19.82
N PHE A 95 7.05 -3.72 19.10
CA PHE A 95 6.96 -4.93 18.29
C PHE A 95 8.28 -5.69 18.30
N ILE A 96 8.21 -6.99 18.02
CA ILE A 96 9.37 -7.86 18.00
C ILE A 96 10.14 -7.64 16.70
N VAL A 97 11.40 -7.30 16.81
CA VAL A 97 12.30 -7.10 15.66
C VAL A 97 13.37 -8.21 15.71
N PRO A 98 13.36 -9.15 14.76
CA PRO A 98 14.39 -10.17 14.68
C PRO A 98 15.73 -9.58 14.22
N PRO A 99 16.84 -10.34 14.28
CA PRO A 99 18.11 -9.87 13.75
C PRO A 99 18.03 -9.44 12.29
N LEU A 100 18.84 -8.44 11.88
CA LEU A 100 18.78 -7.84 10.54
C LEU A 100 18.84 -8.86 9.39
N ALA A 101 19.63 -9.92 9.55
CA ALA A 101 19.72 -10.96 8.54
C ALA A 101 18.39 -11.70 8.32
N GLU A 102 17.64 -11.91 9.39
CA GLU A 102 16.32 -12.52 9.34
C GLU A 102 15.27 -11.55 8.78
N GLN A 103 15.30 -10.27 9.19
CA GLN A 103 14.45 -9.23 8.62
C GLN A 103 14.58 -9.19 7.08
N LYS A 104 15.82 -9.22 6.56
CA LYS A 104 16.08 -9.22 5.11
C LYS A 104 15.48 -10.47 4.44
N LYS A 105 15.71 -11.66 5.01
CA LYS A 105 15.15 -12.91 4.47
C LYS A 105 13.63 -12.88 4.42
N ILE A 106 12.98 -12.39 5.46
CA ILE A 106 11.52 -12.25 5.51
C ILE A 106 11.03 -11.27 4.45
N ALA A 107 11.66 -10.09 4.35
CA ALA A 107 11.29 -9.08 3.37
C ALA A 107 11.45 -9.61 1.94
N ASP A 108 12.58 -10.21 1.60
CA ASP A 108 12.85 -10.77 0.27
C ASP A 108 11.88 -11.91 -0.10
N PHE A 109 11.48 -12.73 0.88
CA PHE A 109 10.48 -13.78 0.68
C PHE A 109 9.11 -13.16 0.39
N LEU A 110 8.69 -12.17 1.17
CA LEU A 110 7.41 -11.50 1.00
C LEU A 110 7.35 -10.73 -0.31
N ASP A 111 8.40 -10.00 -0.69
CA ASP A 111 8.49 -9.28 -1.96
C ASP A 111 8.26 -10.24 -3.13
N LYS A 112 8.96 -11.38 -3.14
CA LYS A 112 8.79 -12.41 -4.18
C LYS A 112 7.37 -12.97 -4.23
N LYS A 113 6.80 -13.30 -3.07
CA LYS A 113 5.47 -13.93 -3.01
C LYS A 113 4.37 -12.94 -3.37
N CYS A 114 4.43 -11.71 -2.85
CA CYS A 114 3.47 -10.67 -3.18
C CYS A 114 3.51 -10.34 -4.67
N ALA A 115 4.70 -10.14 -5.26
CA ALA A 115 4.83 -9.86 -6.68
C ALA A 115 4.21 -10.99 -7.56
N ALA A 116 4.44 -12.26 -7.22
CA ALA A 116 3.84 -13.38 -7.95
C ALA A 116 2.30 -13.43 -7.81
N ILE A 117 1.78 -13.08 -6.63
CA ILE A 117 0.34 -12.98 -6.38
C ILE A 117 -0.24 -11.82 -7.18
N ASP A 118 0.38 -10.64 -7.14
CA ASP A 118 -0.08 -9.45 -7.84
C ASP A 118 -0.08 -9.66 -9.37
N GLU A 119 0.94 -10.33 -9.90
CA GLU A 119 0.97 -10.73 -11.31
C GLU A 119 -0.21 -11.67 -11.66
N SER A 120 -0.50 -12.62 -10.79
CA SER A 120 -1.63 -13.54 -10.99
C SER A 120 -2.98 -12.81 -10.93
N ILE A 121 -3.14 -11.84 -10.02
CA ILE A 121 -4.32 -10.98 -9.94
C ILE A 121 -4.47 -10.19 -11.23
N CYS A 122 -3.43 -9.50 -11.68
CA CYS A 122 -3.45 -8.71 -12.92
C CYS A 122 -3.84 -9.54 -14.15
N ARG A 123 -3.31 -10.76 -14.27
CA ARG A 123 -3.69 -11.69 -15.38
C ARG A 123 -5.18 -12.05 -15.33
N ARG A 124 -5.72 -12.28 -14.13
CA ARG A 124 -7.15 -12.62 -13.96
C ARG A 124 -8.05 -11.43 -14.24
N GLU A 125 -7.68 -10.24 -13.84
CA GLU A 125 -8.41 -9.01 -14.14
C GLU A 125 -8.52 -8.77 -15.65
N LYS A 126 -7.40 -8.92 -16.39
CA LYS A 126 -7.42 -8.86 -17.86
C LYS A 126 -8.30 -9.92 -18.51
N LEU A 127 -8.34 -11.13 -17.93
CA LEU A 127 -9.24 -12.19 -18.43
C LEU A 127 -10.70 -11.82 -18.18
N ILE A 128 -11.03 -11.29 -17.00
CA ILE A 128 -12.39 -10.82 -16.68
C ILE A 128 -12.84 -9.73 -17.65
N GLU A 129 -11.96 -8.80 -17.99
CA GLU A 129 -12.24 -7.74 -18.95
C GLU A 129 -12.58 -8.32 -20.35
N LYS A 130 -11.75 -9.23 -20.84
CA LYS A 130 -12.01 -9.93 -22.12
C LYS A 130 -13.31 -10.73 -22.12
N LEU A 131 -13.64 -11.40 -21.01
CA LEU A 131 -14.89 -12.13 -20.88
C LEU A 131 -16.11 -11.19 -20.87
N ARG A 132 -15.98 -10.01 -20.29
CA ARG A 132 -17.03 -8.98 -20.33
C ARG A 132 -17.24 -8.45 -21.76
N GLU A 133 -16.16 -8.22 -22.50
CA GLU A 133 -16.22 -7.80 -23.91
C GLU A 133 -16.86 -8.90 -24.76
N TYR A 134 -16.41 -10.14 -24.61
CA TYR A 134 -16.99 -11.27 -25.31
C TYR A 134 -18.48 -11.44 -25.04
N LYS A 135 -18.90 -11.33 -23.78
CA LYS A 135 -20.33 -11.36 -23.42
C LYS A 135 -21.13 -10.28 -24.14
N LYS A 136 -20.59 -9.05 -24.25
CA LYS A 136 -21.25 -7.97 -24.99
C LYS A 136 -21.36 -8.27 -26.49
N SER A 137 -20.27 -8.76 -27.10
CA SER A 137 -20.26 -9.15 -28.52
C SER A 137 -21.26 -10.24 -28.79
N LEU A 138 -21.24 -11.31 -27.99
CA LEU A 138 -22.18 -12.43 -28.13
C LEU A 138 -23.64 -11.99 -28.08
N MET A 139 -24.00 -11.16 -27.08
CA MET A 139 -25.36 -10.62 -26.98
C MET A 139 -25.74 -9.81 -28.22
N TYR A 140 -24.83 -8.98 -28.73
CA TYR A 140 -25.07 -8.19 -29.92
C TYR A 140 -25.23 -9.07 -31.17
N GLU A 141 -24.37 -10.05 -31.38
CA GLU A 141 -24.36 -10.94 -32.53
C GLU A 141 -25.62 -11.80 -32.59
N VAL A 142 -26.04 -12.34 -31.46
CA VAL A 142 -27.27 -13.15 -31.38
C VAL A 142 -28.53 -12.30 -31.60
N VAL A 143 -28.65 -11.17 -30.91
CA VAL A 143 -29.85 -10.31 -31.00
C VAL A 143 -29.98 -9.67 -32.39
N THR A 144 -28.86 -9.40 -33.06
CA THR A 144 -28.88 -8.82 -34.43
C THR A 144 -28.94 -9.87 -35.53
N GLY A 145 -29.04 -11.16 -35.22
CA GLY A 145 -29.10 -12.26 -36.19
C GLY A 145 -27.79 -12.51 -36.93
N LYS A 146 -26.67 -12.02 -36.41
CA LYS A 146 -25.33 -12.32 -36.95
C LYS A 146 -24.82 -13.69 -36.54
N LEU A 147 -25.32 -14.22 -35.47
CA LEU A 147 -25.08 -15.57 -34.98
C LEU A 147 -26.42 -16.28 -34.80
N GLU A 148 -26.61 -17.42 -35.47
CA GLU A 148 -27.80 -18.27 -35.30
C GLU A 148 -27.64 -19.10 -34.00
N VAL A 149 -28.76 -19.28 -33.27
CA VAL A 149 -28.83 -20.06 -32.01
C VAL A 149 -29.55 -21.38 -32.28
#